data_0299fa1ba5c51162403e117c77ab61c4
#
_entry.id   0299fa1ba5c51162403e117c77ab61c4
#
_cell.length_a   1.000
_cell.length_b   1.000
_cell.length_c   1.000
_cell.angle_alpha   90.00
_cell.angle_beta   90.00
_cell.angle_gamma   90.00
#
_symmetry.space_group_name_H-M   'P 1'
#
loop_
_entity.id
_entity.type
_entity.pdbx_description
1 polymer ?
#
loop_
_entity_poly.entity_id
_entity_poly.type
_entity_poly.pdbx_seq_one_letter_code
_entity_poly.pdbx_strand_id
1 'polypeptide(L)'
;MNDNRELEEIVFDLGHARKGTLNENILHVFAAWIQYLLSKMFKGRRIPVRVRGNKIEVERFTDALVNEKRYMDYIKKYGLDDPMTYQQKSRLDVAIKRFEREAKINWPIRN
;
A
#
# COMPACT_ATOMS: atom_id res chain seq x y z
N MET A 1 -20.25 -24.48 -2.02
CA MET A 1 -19.69 -24.20 -2.14
C MET A 1 -18.89 -23.73 -2.52
N ASN A 2 -18.57 -23.47 -2.83
CA ASN A 2 -17.65 -23.37 -3.09
C ASN A 2 -16.89 -22.34 -2.86
N ASP A 3 -16.33 -22.31 -2.67
CA ASP A 3 -15.25 -21.59 -2.04
C ASP A 3 -14.27 -21.03 -3.01
N ASN A 4 -14.67 -21.01 -4.22
CA ASN A 4 -13.88 -20.41 -5.28
C ASN A 4 -13.63 -18.94 -5.03
N ARG A 5 -14.49 -18.30 -4.25
CA ARG A 5 -14.31 -16.90 -3.91
C ARG A 5 -13.06 -16.65 -3.08
N GLU A 6 -12.66 -17.63 -2.29
CA GLU A 6 -11.47 -17.50 -1.49
C GLU A 6 -10.20 -17.56 -2.32
N LEU A 7 -10.33 -18.10 -3.52
CA LEU A 7 -9.23 -18.25 -4.45
C LEU A 7 -9.19 -17.18 -5.51
N GLU A 8 -10.13 -16.22 -5.45
CA GLU A 8 -10.13 -15.13 -6.41
C GLU A 8 -8.85 -14.32 -6.26
N GLU A 9 -8.18 -14.13 -7.37
CA GLU A 9 -6.99 -13.32 -7.43
C GLU A 9 -7.37 -11.86 -7.64
N ILE A 10 -6.79 -11.00 -6.83
CA ILE A 10 -7.00 -9.57 -6.97
C ILE A 10 -5.83 -9.01 -7.76
N VAL A 11 -6.14 -8.34 -8.86
CA VAL A 11 -5.12 -7.74 -9.71
C VAL A 11 -5.14 -6.23 -9.53
N PHE A 12 -4.01 -5.68 -9.13
CA PHE A 12 -3.83 -4.25 -8.99
C PHE A 12 -2.86 -3.77 -10.07
N ASP A 13 -3.36 -2.98 -10.99
CA ASP A 13 -2.58 -2.52 -12.14
C ASP A 13 -2.09 -1.09 -11.91
N LEU A 14 -0.78 -0.95 -11.66
CA LEU A 14 -0.18 0.36 -11.42
C LEU A 14 -0.25 1.24 -12.65
N GLY A 15 -0.15 0.65 -13.86
CA GLY A 15 -0.28 1.41 -15.09
C GLY A 15 -1.65 2.04 -15.23
N HIS A 16 -2.69 1.30 -14.84
CA HIS A 16 -4.06 1.81 -14.88
C HIS A 16 -4.23 2.95 -13.87
N ALA A 17 -3.70 2.78 -12.66
CA ALA A 17 -3.75 3.81 -11.63
C ALA A 17 -3.03 5.09 -12.10
N ARG A 18 -1.89 4.93 -12.79
CA ARG A 18 -1.13 6.06 -13.32
C ARG A 18 -1.93 6.85 -14.35
N LYS A 19 -2.60 6.13 -15.25
CA LYS A 19 -3.43 6.79 -16.27
C LYS A 19 -4.57 7.56 -15.64
N GLY A 20 -5.02 7.12 -14.46
CA GLY A 20 -6.11 7.75 -13.75
C GLY A 20 -5.70 8.80 -12.74
N THR A 21 -4.43 9.23 -12.72
CA THR A 21 -3.96 10.15 -11.67
C THR A 21 -4.64 11.52 -11.69
N LEU A 22 -5.18 11.92 -12.84
CA LEU A 22 -5.93 13.18 -12.94
C LEU A 22 -7.41 13.01 -12.59
N ASN A 23 -7.83 11.79 -12.27
CA ASN A 23 -9.22 11.47 -11.97
C ASN A 23 -9.34 11.15 -10.49
N GLU A 24 -10.09 11.97 -9.75
CA GLU A 24 -10.26 11.78 -8.32
C GLU A 24 -10.87 10.44 -7.97
N ASN A 25 -11.79 9.93 -8.80
CA ASN A 25 -12.43 8.64 -8.54
C ASN A 25 -11.42 7.51 -8.57
N ILE A 26 -10.47 7.56 -9.47
CA ILE A 26 -9.43 6.53 -9.56
C ILE A 26 -8.52 6.59 -8.33
N LEU A 27 -8.19 7.81 -7.86
CA LEU A 27 -7.38 7.96 -6.66
C LEU A 27 -8.10 7.43 -5.43
N HIS A 28 -9.42 7.64 -5.34
CA HIS A 28 -10.21 7.09 -4.24
C HIS A 28 -10.23 5.57 -4.28
N VAL A 29 -10.35 4.98 -5.45
CA VAL A 29 -10.31 3.53 -5.61
C VAL A 29 -8.96 3.00 -5.17
N PHE A 30 -7.88 3.67 -5.56
CA PHE A 30 -6.53 3.29 -5.17
C PHE A 30 -6.38 3.33 -3.65
N ALA A 31 -6.84 4.40 -3.01
CA ALA A 31 -6.79 4.52 -1.55
C ALA A 31 -7.57 3.40 -0.87
N ALA A 32 -8.77 3.12 -1.35
CA ALA A 32 -9.60 2.05 -0.80
C ALA A 32 -8.92 0.69 -0.93
N TRP A 33 -8.25 0.46 -2.05
CA TRP A 33 -7.51 -0.77 -2.29
C TRP A 33 -6.39 -0.96 -1.29
N ILE A 34 -5.58 0.09 -1.08
CA ILE A 34 -4.48 0.02 -0.13
C ILE A 34 -5.01 -0.23 1.28
N GLN A 35 -6.07 0.46 1.68
CA GLN A 35 -6.68 0.26 2.99
C GLN A 35 -7.19 -1.17 3.15
N TYR A 36 -7.79 -1.72 2.10
CA TYR A 36 -8.25 -3.10 2.10
C TYR A 36 -7.08 -4.07 2.30
N LEU A 37 -5.99 -3.88 1.56
CA LEU A 37 -4.81 -4.73 1.68
C LEU A 37 -4.22 -4.65 3.08
N LEU A 38 -4.09 -3.45 3.63
CA LEU A 38 -3.58 -3.27 4.98
C LEU A 38 -4.45 -3.97 6.00
N SER A 39 -5.77 -3.84 5.88
CA SER A 39 -6.70 -4.51 6.77
C SER A 39 -6.49 -6.02 6.77
N LYS A 40 -6.29 -6.62 5.60
CA LYS A 40 -6.07 -8.05 5.50
C LYS A 40 -4.71 -8.45 6.07
N MET A 41 -3.69 -7.63 5.87
CA MET A 41 -2.37 -7.88 6.43
C MET A 41 -2.41 -7.91 7.96
N PHE A 42 -3.19 -7.02 8.58
CA PHE A 42 -3.37 -7.01 10.03
C PHE A 42 -4.05 -8.26 10.54
N LYS A 43 -4.91 -8.85 9.74
CA LYS A 43 -5.60 -10.09 10.13
C LYS A 43 -4.77 -11.33 9.87
N GLY A 44 -3.58 -11.17 9.30
CA GLY A 44 -2.70 -12.29 9.02
C GLY A 44 -3.18 -13.19 7.90
N ARG A 45 -4.14 -12.76 7.12
CA ARG A 45 -4.66 -13.55 6.02
C ARG A 45 -3.80 -13.40 4.78
N ARG A 46 -3.66 -14.50 4.07
CA ARG A 46 -3.08 -14.47 2.74
C ARG A 46 -4.16 -14.05 1.75
N ILE A 47 -3.81 -13.12 0.89
CA ILE A 47 -4.69 -12.71 -0.18
C ILE A 47 -3.93 -12.91 -1.47
N PRO A 48 -4.50 -13.59 -2.44
CA PRO A 48 -3.86 -13.71 -3.74
C PRO A 48 -3.95 -12.36 -4.46
N VAL A 49 -2.93 -11.54 -4.28
CA VAL A 49 -2.86 -10.23 -4.92
C VAL A 49 -1.74 -10.25 -5.93
N ARG A 50 -2.04 -9.81 -7.12
CA ARG A 50 -1.05 -9.63 -8.16
C ARG A 50 -0.96 -8.14 -8.49
N VAL A 51 0.25 -7.60 -8.42
CA VAL A 51 0.49 -6.21 -8.76
C VAL A 51 1.15 -6.17 -10.14
N ARG A 52 0.55 -5.43 -11.05
CA ARG A 52 1.07 -5.25 -12.40
C ARG A 52 1.80 -3.93 -12.52
N GLY A 53 2.99 -4.00 -13.09
CA GLY A 53 3.85 -2.86 -13.30
C GLY A 53 5.22 -3.39 -13.67
N ASN A 54 6.18 -2.51 -13.93
CA ASN A 54 7.52 -3.00 -14.14
C ASN A 54 8.10 -3.44 -12.79
N LYS A 55 9.22 -4.14 -12.83
CA LYS A 55 9.82 -4.74 -11.63
C LYS A 55 10.09 -3.69 -10.55
N ILE A 56 10.63 -2.55 -10.94
CA ILE A 56 10.98 -1.50 -9.98
C ILE A 56 9.73 -0.89 -9.37
N GLU A 57 8.71 -0.62 -10.17
CA GLU A 57 7.45 -0.09 -9.65
C GLU A 57 6.82 -1.01 -8.62
N VAL A 58 6.82 -2.30 -8.92
CA VAL A 58 6.25 -3.30 -8.00
C VAL A 58 7.04 -3.36 -6.71
N GLU A 59 8.36 -3.32 -6.79
CA GLU A 59 9.21 -3.31 -5.59
C GLU A 59 8.95 -2.07 -4.74
N ARG A 60 8.85 -0.90 -5.36
CA ARG A 60 8.60 0.34 -4.63
C ARG A 60 7.21 0.35 -4.00
N PHE A 61 6.22 -0.18 -4.71
CA PHE A 61 4.87 -0.31 -4.17
C PHE A 61 4.87 -1.23 -2.93
N THR A 62 5.52 -2.37 -3.04
CA THR A 62 5.59 -3.33 -1.94
C THR A 62 6.29 -2.74 -0.73
N ASP A 63 7.41 -2.04 -0.94
CA ASP A 63 8.12 -1.37 0.14
C ASP A 63 7.25 -0.34 0.85
N ALA A 64 6.54 0.47 0.09
CA ALA A 64 5.67 1.49 0.68
C ALA A 64 4.55 0.83 1.49
N LEU A 65 3.94 -0.22 0.95
CA LEU A 65 2.86 -0.93 1.62
C LEU A 65 3.33 -1.56 2.93
N VAL A 66 4.48 -2.23 2.90
CA VAL A 66 5.05 -2.87 4.09
C VAL A 66 5.40 -1.83 5.16
N ASN A 67 5.98 -0.71 4.75
CA ASN A 67 6.33 0.34 5.70
C ASN A 67 5.09 1.03 6.27
N GLU A 68 4.03 1.14 5.48
CA GLU A 68 2.75 1.67 5.97
C GLU A 68 2.22 0.79 7.09
N LYS A 69 2.24 -0.53 6.89
CA LYS A 69 1.81 -1.48 7.91
C LYS A 69 2.68 -1.40 9.16
N ARG A 70 4.00 -1.34 8.98
CA ARG A 70 4.93 -1.24 10.12
C ARG A 70 4.70 0.02 10.92
N TYR A 71 4.45 1.13 10.25
CA TYR A 71 4.17 2.38 10.94
C TYR A 71 2.90 2.25 11.78
N MET A 72 1.84 1.67 11.23
CA MET A 72 0.61 1.44 11.97
C MET A 72 0.83 0.53 13.17
N ASP A 73 1.63 -0.53 13.01
CA ASP A 73 1.98 -1.43 14.10
C ASP A 73 2.74 -0.69 15.21
N TYR A 74 3.66 0.19 14.84
CA TYR A 74 4.44 0.96 15.80
C TYR A 74 3.57 1.95 16.57
N ILE A 75 2.62 2.59 15.88
CA ILE A 75 1.66 3.46 16.56
C ILE A 75 0.89 2.69 17.63
N LYS A 76 0.43 1.50 17.29
CA LYS A 76 -0.32 0.67 18.24
C LYS A 76 0.55 0.22 19.41
N LYS A 77 1.80 -0.11 19.15
CA LYS A 77 2.69 -0.68 20.16
C LYS A 77 3.32 0.38 21.03
N TYR A 78 3.76 1.47 20.46
CA TYR A 78 4.58 2.49 21.16
C TYR A 78 3.89 3.83 21.31
N GLY A 79 2.86 4.10 20.51
CA GLY A 79 2.21 5.40 20.48
C GLY A 79 2.86 6.35 19.46
N LEU A 80 2.14 7.41 19.14
CA LEU A 80 2.57 8.38 18.12
C LEU A 80 3.83 9.14 18.52
N ASP A 81 4.03 9.36 19.81
CA ASP A 81 5.11 10.23 20.29
C ASP A 81 6.40 9.49 20.60
N ASP A 82 6.42 8.18 20.43
CA ASP A 82 7.62 7.40 20.73
C ASP A 82 8.69 7.60 19.65
N PRO A 83 9.96 7.73 20.04
CA PRO A 83 11.05 7.89 19.07
C PRO A 83 11.12 6.76 18.05
N MET A 84 10.76 5.54 18.42
CA MET A 84 10.75 4.42 17.47
C MET A 84 9.68 4.60 16.42
N THR A 85 8.55 5.17 16.79
CA THR A 85 7.48 5.47 15.84
C THR A 85 7.92 6.55 14.86
N TYR A 86 8.59 7.60 15.35
CA TYR A 86 9.14 8.63 14.47
C TYR A 86 10.14 8.05 13.49
N GLN A 87 11.00 7.17 13.95
CA GLN A 87 11.99 6.53 13.10
C GLN A 87 11.34 5.73 12.00
N GLN A 88 10.30 4.98 12.35
CA GLN A 88 9.56 4.19 11.38
C GLN A 88 8.80 5.10 10.40
N LYS A 89 8.29 6.23 10.87
CA LYS A 89 7.64 7.22 10.00
C LYS A 89 8.62 7.73 8.95
N SER A 90 9.86 7.99 9.34
CA SER A 90 10.88 8.45 8.40
C SER A 90 11.13 7.41 7.31
N ARG A 91 11.18 6.15 7.68
CA ARG A 91 11.35 5.07 6.71
C ARG A 91 10.17 4.98 5.76
N LEU A 92 8.97 5.14 6.28
CA LEU A 92 7.77 5.17 5.46
C LEU A 92 7.82 6.32 4.45
N ASP A 93 8.19 7.51 4.92
CA ASP A 93 8.27 8.69 4.05
C ASP A 93 9.24 8.47 2.90
N VAL A 94 10.38 7.85 3.17
CA VAL A 94 11.35 7.53 2.14
C VAL A 94 10.77 6.52 1.13
N ALA A 95 10.12 5.49 1.63
CA ALA A 95 9.53 4.47 0.77
C ALA A 95 8.44 5.07 -0.12
N ILE A 96 7.61 5.93 0.43
CA ILE A 96 6.55 6.62 -0.32
C ILE A 96 7.16 7.48 -1.43
N LYS A 97 8.18 8.27 -1.11
CA LYS A 97 8.82 9.13 -2.10
C LYS A 97 9.43 8.33 -3.23
N ARG A 98 10.05 7.21 -2.92
CA ARG A 98 10.64 6.34 -3.94
C ARG A 98 9.55 5.77 -4.86
N PHE A 99 8.43 5.35 -4.28
CA PHE A 99 7.32 4.86 -5.06
C PHE A 99 6.76 5.96 -5.97
N GLU A 100 6.51 7.14 -5.41
CA GLU A 100 5.94 8.25 -6.18
C GLU A 100 6.84 8.68 -7.34
N ARG A 101 8.13 8.65 -7.09
CA ARG A 101 9.11 9.00 -8.13
C ARG A 101 9.11 7.98 -9.27
N GLU A 102 9.07 6.70 -8.93
CA GLU A 102 9.17 5.63 -9.92
C GLU A 102 7.86 5.41 -10.64
N ALA A 103 6.77 5.32 -9.91
CA ALA A 103 5.47 4.97 -10.48
C ALA A 103 4.72 6.16 -11.06
N LYS A 104 5.11 7.38 -10.70
CA LYS A 104 4.41 8.61 -11.12
C LYS A 104 2.97 8.64 -10.62
N ILE A 105 2.74 8.08 -9.46
CA ILE A 105 1.43 8.02 -8.80
C ILE A 105 1.65 8.54 -7.38
N ASN A 106 0.76 9.41 -6.91
CA ASN A 106 0.82 9.87 -5.53
C ASN A 106 0.31 8.78 -4.59
N TRP A 107 1.06 8.56 -3.51
CA TRP A 107 0.62 7.63 -2.47
C TRP A 107 -0.61 8.21 -1.80
N PRO A 108 -1.73 7.46 -1.72
CA PRO A 108 -3.01 8.04 -1.33
C PRO A 108 -3.21 8.19 0.17
N ILE A 109 -2.39 7.54 0.99
CA ILE A 109 -2.54 7.63 2.44
C ILE A 109 -1.66 8.75 2.96
N ARG A 110 -2.29 9.71 3.65
CA ARG A 110 -1.58 10.83 4.28
C ARG A 110 -1.46 10.57 5.77
N ASN A 111 -0.26 10.61 6.26
CA ASN A 111 0.00 10.37 7.69
C ASN A 111 0.39 11.64 8.42
#